data_4e205554e64703c33f65cf744548b058
#
_entry.id   4e205554e64703c33f65cf744548b058
#
_cell.length_a   1.000
_cell.length_b   1.000
_cell.length_c   1.000
_cell.angle_alpha   90.00
_cell.angle_beta   90.00
_cell.angle_gamma   90.00
#
_symmetry.space_group_name_H-M   'P 1'
#
loop_
_entity.id
_entity.type
_entity.pdbx_description
1 polymer ?
#
loop_
_entity_poly.entity_id
_entity_poly.type
_entity_poly.pdbx_seq_one_letter_code
_entity_poly.pdbx_strand_id
1 'polypeptide(L)'
;MKKILLSSLACASLVLAANSDYKYEITPLIGGALGEGNHSLERNYANAGLALGFNQSEDSLIDQFELGFLRTVQDVDGKNSVRNQDTSITRVFGNLVKDYGLTTDLSLYALAGLGVEFFDNELTKHQKDGLFGNYGVGLKYQLTDAMALKFDLRHLISAQNGDSTLLYNFGLAIPFGEKAAKVAPVAVAAPVAAKAAPKDSDADGVIDELDKCPDTMRGSKVDTVGCMT
;
A
#
# COMPACT_ATOMS: atom_id res chain seq x y z
N MET A 1 -24.57 -23.90 -18.95
CA MET A 1 -23.40 -23.92 -18.05
C MET A 1 -22.25 -23.22 -18.78
N LYS A 2 -22.06 -21.93 -18.56
CA LYS A 2 -20.97 -21.15 -19.16
C LYS A 2 -19.80 -21.18 -18.18
N LYS A 3 -18.71 -21.81 -18.59
CA LYS A 3 -17.45 -21.85 -17.86
C LYS A 3 -16.82 -20.44 -17.93
N ILE A 4 -16.74 -19.75 -16.80
CA ILE A 4 -15.97 -18.53 -16.65
C ILE A 4 -14.51 -18.97 -16.54
N LEU A 5 -13.73 -18.72 -17.59
CA LEU A 5 -12.28 -18.81 -17.54
C LEU A 5 -11.78 -17.67 -16.64
N LEU A 6 -11.33 -18.01 -15.44
CA LEU A 6 -10.46 -17.12 -14.66
C LEU A 6 -9.08 -17.18 -15.33
N SER A 7 -8.80 -16.21 -16.18
CA SER A 7 -7.44 -15.98 -16.66
C SER A 7 -6.60 -15.46 -15.50
N SER A 8 -5.61 -16.25 -15.11
CA SER A 8 -4.55 -15.91 -14.20
C SER A 8 -3.84 -14.64 -14.70
N LEU A 9 -4.11 -13.51 -14.02
CA LEU A 9 -3.32 -12.30 -14.20
C LEU A 9 -1.96 -12.56 -13.55
N ALA A 10 -0.97 -12.81 -14.40
CA ALA A 10 0.41 -12.96 -13.99
C ALA A 10 0.83 -11.71 -13.20
N CYS A 11 1.38 -11.92 -12.01
CA CYS A 11 2.04 -10.89 -11.21
C CYS A 11 3.16 -10.26 -12.03
N ALA A 12 2.85 -9.16 -12.69
CA ALA A 12 3.87 -8.26 -13.18
C ALA A 12 4.55 -7.63 -11.95
N SER A 13 5.87 -7.64 -11.98
CA SER A 13 6.79 -7.04 -11.04
C SER A 13 6.20 -5.81 -10.34
N LEU A 14 6.06 -5.91 -9.01
CA LEU A 14 5.74 -4.79 -8.13
C LEU A 14 6.78 -3.69 -8.38
N VAL A 15 6.36 -2.68 -9.11
CA VAL A 15 7.05 -1.39 -9.09
C VAL A 15 6.84 -0.87 -7.68
N LEU A 16 7.94 -0.57 -6.99
CA LEU A 16 7.93 0.00 -5.65
C LEU A 16 6.94 1.16 -5.63
N ALA A 17 5.91 1.05 -4.81
CA ALA A 17 5.00 2.15 -4.56
C ALA A 17 5.83 3.36 -4.17
N ALA A 18 5.48 4.54 -4.67
CA ALA A 18 6.09 5.77 -4.24
C ALA A 18 5.66 6.01 -2.78
N ASN A 19 6.33 5.33 -1.86
CA ASN A 19 6.21 5.61 -0.44
C ASN A 19 6.67 7.03 -0.23
N SER A 20 5.86 7.82 0.44
CA SER A 20 6.26 9.16 0.86
C SER A 20 7.55 9.03 1.66
N ASP A 21 8.62 9.70 1.21
CA ASP A 21 9.90 9.75 1.93
C ASP A 21 9.74 10.35 3.36
N TYR A 22 8.56 10.82 3.72
CA TYR A 22 8.24 11.48 4.97
C TYR A 22 7.53 10.55 5.96
N LYS A 23 7.81 10.77 7.23
CA LYS A 23 7.25 9.94 8.32
C LYS A 23 5.75 10.15 8.53
N TYR A 24 5.25 11.33 8.23
CA TYR A 24 3.86 11.74 8.47
C TYR A 24 3.23 12.33 7.22
N GLU A 25 1.91 12.26 7.16
CA GLU A 25 1.08 12.84 6.11
C GLU A 25 -0.17 13.47 6.74
N ILE A 26 -0.53 14.68 6.37
CA ILE A 26 -1.81 15.29 6.69
C ILE A 26 -2.64 15.40 5.43
N THR A 27 -3.91 15.00 5.51
CA THR A 27 -4.79 14.97 4.34
C THR A 27 -6.13 15.63 4.70
N PRO A 28 -6.33 16.93 4.38
CA PRO A 28 -7.67 17.50 4.32
C PRO A 28 -8.55 16.69 3.36
N LEU A 29 -9.77 16.40 3.81
CA LEU A 29 -10.72 15.55 3.09
C LEU A 29 -12.01 16.32 2.85
N ILE A 30 -12.55 16.20 1.65
CA ILE A 30 -13.91 16.59 1.29
C ILE A 30 -14.57 15.43 0.53
N GLY A 31 -15.86 15.26 0.68
CA GLY A 31 -16.54 14.17 -0.01
C GLY A 31 -18.01 14.09 0.33
N GLY A 32 -18.56 12.91 0.19
CA GLY A 32 -19.94 12.66 0.53
C GLY A 32 -20.20 11.23 0.96
N ALA A 33 -21.42 11.00 1.38
CA ALA A 33 -21.89 9.71 1.81
C ALA A 33 -23.19 9.36 1.07
N LEU A 34 -23.30 8.09 0.71
CA LEU A 34 -24.52 7.47 0.15
C LEU A 34 -24.98 6.41 1.13
N GLY A 35 -26.02 6.71 1.91
CA GLY A 35 -26.62 5.75 2.84
C GLY A 35 -27.54 4.75 2.13
N GLU A 36 -27.74 3.58 2.73
CA GLU A 36 -28.75 2.62 2.28
C GLU A 36 -30.15 3.21 2.36
N GLY A 37 -31.04 2.76 1.45
CA GLY A 37 -32.38 3.32 1.27
C GLY A 37 -33.35 3.17 2.44
N ASN A 38 -33.01 2.36 3.44
CA ASN A 38 -33.83 2.12 4.63
C ASN A 38 -33.58 3.11 5.78
N HIS A 39 -32.60 4.02 5.63
CA HIS A 39 -32.33 5.03 6.62
C HIS A 39 -33.43 6.10 6.64
N SER A 40 -33.80 6.52 7.84
CA SER A 40 -34.71 7.65 8.04
C SER A 40 -34.01 9.01 7.78
N LEU A 41 -32.81 8.99 7.21
CA LEU A 41 -32.02 10.17 6.83
C LEU A 41 -31.96 10.37 5.32
N GLU A 42 -31.56 11.52 4.90
CA GLU A 42 -31.23 11.82 3.52
C GLU A 42 -30.11 10.89 3.02
N ARG A 43 -30.27 10.36 1.80
CA ARG A 43 -29.35 9.35 1.27
C ARG A 43 -27.99 9.92 0.86
N ASN A 44 -27.94 11.19 0.55
CA ASN A 44 -26.74 11.84 0.04
C ASN A 44 -26.46 13.10 0.85
N TYR A 45 -25.30 13.14 1.48
CA TYR A 45 -24.86 14.29 2.26
C TYR A 45 -23.35 14.50 2.15
N ALA A 46 -22.92 15.76 2.22
CA ALA A 46 -21.51 16.12 2.10
C ALA A 46 -20.78 15.98 3.43
N ASN A 47 -19.51 15.59 3.37
CA ASN A 47 -18.60 15.51 4.50
C ASN A 47 -17.33 16.32 4.23
N ALA A 48 -16.75 16.84 5.32
CA ALA A 48 -15.41 17.38 5.33
C ALA A 48 -14.65 16.89 6.56
N GLY A 49 -13.34 16.86 6.48
CA GLY A 49 -12.54 16.38 7.60
C GLY A 49 -11.04 16.39 7.34
N LEU A 50 -10.36 15.58 8.12
CA LEU A 50 -8.91 15.51 8.13
C LEU A 50 -8.46 14.08 8.42
N ALA A 51 -7.41 13.63 7.76
CA ALA A 51 -6.70 12.42 8.12
C ALA A 51 -5.22 12.70 8.41
N LEU A 52 -4.67 11.97 9.38
CA LEU A 52 -3.25 11.93 9.72
C LEU A 52 -2.72 10.54 9.40
N GLY A 53 -1.77 10.49 8.51
CA GLY A 53 -1.05 9.29 8.10
C GLY A 53 0.28 9.16 8.82
N PHE A 54 0.57 7.96 9.30
CA PHE A 54 1.84 7.55 9.90
C PHE A 54 2.47 6.53 8.96
N ASN A 55 3.40 6.97 8.14
CA ASN A 55 4.05 6.12 7.14
C ASN A 55 4.97 5.11 7.83
N GLN A 56 4.92 3.88 7.39
CA GLN A 56 5.71 2.78 7.92
C GLN A 56 6.97 2.57 7.05
N SER A 57 7.90 1.75 7.55
CA SER A 57 9.08 1.35 6.80
C SER A 57 8.73 0.46 5.61
N GLU A 58 9.57 0.44 4.59
CA GLU A 58 9.38 -0.37 3.36
C GLU A 58 9.23 -1.87 3.62
N ASP A 59 9.79 -2.38 4.72
CA ASP A 59 9.67 -3.79 5.12
C ASP A 59 8.33 -4.13 5.81
N SER A 60 7.47 -3.13 6.04
CA SER A 60 6.20 -3.33 6.74
C SER A 60 5.14 -3.94 5.83
N LEU A 61 4.29 -4.81 6.41
CA LEU A 61 3.14 -5.38 5.73
C LEU A 61 2.13 -4.31 5.28
N ILE A 62 2.07 -3.19 6.02
CA ILE A 62 1.23 -2.02 5.73
C ILE A 62 2.13 -0.82 5.48
N ASP A 63 1.70 0.08 4.60
CA ASP A 63 2.50 1.26 4.23
C ASP A 63 2.17 2.47 5.09
N GLN A 64 0.92 2.56 5.58
CA GLN A 64 0.49 3.68 6.42
C GLN A 64 -0.56 3.25 7.43
N PHE A 65 -0.46 3.77 8.65
CA PHE A 65 -1.54 3.83 9.62
C PHE A 65 -2.20 5.21 9.51
N GLU A 66 -3.52 5.25 9.28
CA GLU A 66 -4.28 6.48 9.11
C GLU A 66 -5.24 6.68 10.29
N LEU A 67 -5.22 7.86 10.91
CA LEU A 67 -6.25 8.33 11.82
C LEU A 67 -7.06 9.42 11.14
N GLY A 68 -8.37 9.30 11.12
CA GLY A 68 -9.22 10.24 10.41
C GLY A 68 -10.42 10.71 11.21
N PHE A 69 -10.85 11.91 10.85
CA PHE A 69 -12.04 12.57 11.35
C PHE A 69 -12.83 13.09 10.15
N LEU A 70 -14.12 12.81 10.10
CA LEU A 70 -15.06 13.34 9.12
C LEU A 70 -16.31 13.84 9.83
N ARG A 71 -16.84 14.99 9.40
CA ARG A 71 -18.12 15.52 9.86
C ARG A 71 -18.95 15.95 8.66
N THR A 72 -20.27 15.84 8.77
CA THR A 72 -21.19 16.39 7.78
C THR A 72 -21.04 17.91 7.70
N VAL A 73 -21.04 18.44 6.49
CA VAL A 73 -20.87 19.89 6.24
C VAL A 73 -22.17 20.63 6.59
N GLN A 74 -23.29 19.97 6.41
CA GLN A 74 -24.63 20.46 6.73
C GLN A 74 -25.35 19.40 7.55
N ASP A 75 -26.37 19.83 8.29
CA ASP A 75 -27.24 18.88 8.96
C ASP A 75 -27.96 18.01 7.93
N VAL A 76 -28.10 16.74 8.27
CA VAL A 76 -28.72 15.72 7.43
C VAL A 76 -30.18 15.62 7.77
N ASP A 77 -31.04 15.93 6.83
CA ASP A 77 -32.47 15.92 7.03
C ASP A 77 -33.04 14.51 7.26
N GLY A 78 -33.93 14.42 8.25
CA GLY A 78 -34.72 13.22 8.48
C GLY A 78 -35.83 13.04 7.45
N LYS A 79 -36.13 11.77 7.15
CA LYS A 79 -37.21 11.35 6.23
C LYS A 79 -38.26 10.53 6.96
N ASN A 80 -39.40 10.33 6.30
CA ASN A 80 -40.48 9.50 6.81
C ASN A 80 -41.00 9.94 8.19
N SER A 81 -40.88 9.11 9.21
CA SER A 81 -41.37 9.34 10.57
C SER A 81 -40.64 10.45 11.33
N VAL A 82 -39.42 10.81 10.89
CA VAL A 82 -38.56 11.84 11.50
C VAL A 82 -38.42 13.10 10.63
N ARG A 83 -39.35 13.27 9.71
CA ARG A 83 -39.40 14.45 8.85
C ARG A 83 -39.51 15.73 9.72
N ASN A 84 -38.72 16.75 9.37
CA ASN A 84 -38.51 17.99 10.11
C ASN A 84 -37.59 17.86 11.35
N GLN A 85 -36.82 16.80 11.44
CA GLN A 85 -35.69 16.67 12.36
C GLN A 85 -34.42 16.50 11.53
N ASP A 86 -33.32 16.97 12.05
CA ASP A 86 -32.03 16.95 11.43
C ASP A 86 -30.97 16.47 12.41
N THR A 87 -29.85 16.00 11.89
CA THR A 87 -28.70 15.58 12.70
C THR A 87 -27.40 15.79 11.94
N SER A 88 -26.33 16.10 12.64
CA SER A 88 -24.98 16.04 12.10
C SER A 88 -24.32 14.72 12.49
N ILE A 89 -23.48 14.20 11.62
CA ILE A 89 -22.78 12.94 11.83
C ILE A 89 -21.28 13.22 11.89
N THR A 90 -20.66 12.82 13.00
CA THR A 90 -19.22 12.87 13.19
C THR A 90 -18.65 11.46 13.21
N ARG A 91 -17.59 11.22 12.44
CA ARG A 91 -16.89 9.93 12.37
C ARG A 91 -15.43 10.09 12.72
N VAL A 92 -14.94 9.25 13.62
CA VAL A 92 -13.51 9.12 13.94
C VAL A 92 -13.10 7.69 13.64
N PHE A 93 -11.99 7.49 12.92
CA PHE A 93 -11.59 6.16 12.48
C PHE A 93 -10.08 5.99 12.44
N GLY A 94 -9.65 4.73 12.55
CA GLY A 94 -8.29 4.29 12.31
C GLY A 94 -8.27 3.23 11.20
N ASN A 95 -7.39 3.41 10.22
CA ASN A 95 -7.25 2.52 9.08
C ASN A 95 -5.81 2.03 8.92
N LEU A 96 -5.69 0.82 8.43
CA LEU A 96 -4.47 0.27 7.83
C LEU A 96 -4.55 0.48 6.33
N VAL A 97 -3.51 1.03 5.74
CA VAL A 97 -3.45 1.35 4.32
C VAL A 97 -2.31 0.59 3.67
N LYS A 98 -2.57 0.01 2.51
CA LYS A 98 -1.57 -0.64 1.66
C LYS A 98 -1.59 -0.02 0.27
N ASP A 99 -0.45 0.51 -0.16
CA ASP A 99 -0.26 1.14 -1.46
C ASP A 99 0.29 0.13 -2.50
N TYR A 100 -0.17 0.26 -3.72
CA TYR A 100 0.28 -0.51 -4.89
C TYR A 100 0.61 0.46 -6.02
N GLY A 101 1.88 0.62 -6.32
CA GLY A 101 2.34 1.47 -7.42
C GLY A 101 1.85 0.94 -8.77
N LEU A 102 1.20 1.80 -9.55
CA LEU A 102 0.78 1.52 -10.92
C LEU A 102 1.74 2.16 -11.92
N THR A 103 2.17 3.39 -11.63
CA THR A 103 3.20 4.14 -12.36
C THR A 103 4.08 4.89 -11.37
N THR A 104 5.04 5.69 -11.86
CA THR A 104 5.85 6.58 -11.01
C THR A 104 5.01 7.54 -10.18
N ASP A 105 3.90 8.04 -10.74
CA ASP A 105 3.11 9.10 -10.12
C ASP A 105 1.73 8.63 -9.66
N LEU A 106 1.29 7.44 -10.06
CA LEU A 106 -0.03 6.90 -9.74
C LEU A 106 0.08 5.61 -8.96
N SER A 107 -0.58 5.55 -7.82
CA SER A 107 -0.78 4.33 -7.05
C SER A 107 -2.25 4.05 -6.75
N LEU A 108 -2.58 2.78 -6.67
CA LEU A 108 -3.81 2.28 -6.09
C LEU A 108 -3.54 1.98 -4.62
N TYR A 109 -4.49 2.27 -3.73
CA TYR A 109 -4.38 1.81 -2.36
C TYR A 109 -5.65 1.09 -1.90
N ALA A 110 -5.46 0.17 -0.99
CA ALA A 110 -6.52 -0.47 -0.25
C ALA A 110 -6.44 -0.04 1.21
N LEU A 111 -7.59 0.08 1.86
CA LEU A 111 -7.67 0.40 3.27
C LEU A 111 -8.70 -0.47 3.98
N ALA A 112 -8.46 -0.73 5.25
CA ALA A 112 -9.42 -1.36 6.14
C ALA A 112 -9.22 -0.85 7.56
N GLY A 113 -10.30 -0.69 8.31
CA GLY A 113 -10.22 -0.18 9.66
C GLY A 113 -11.52 -0.20 10.44
N LEU A 114 -11.45 0.45 11.57
CA LEU A 114 -12.56 0.57 12.51
C LEU A 114 -12.74 2.04 12.91
N GLY A 115 -13.93 2.40 13.32
CA GLY A 115 -14.21 3.73 13.80
C GLY A 115 -15.44 3.80 14.70
N VAL A 116 -15.71 5.00 15.16
CA VAL A 116 -16.91 5.35 15.91
C VAL A 116 -17.62 6.47 15.17
N GLU A 117 -18.93 6.41 15.12
CA GLU A 117 -19.78 7.49 14.64
C GLU A 117 -20.65 8.02 15.76
N PHE A 118 -20.84 9.34 15.75
CA PHE A 118 -21.61 10.10 16.69
C PHE A 118 -22.67 10.89 15.94
N PHE A 119 -23.89 10.88 16.46
CA PHE A 119 -25.03 11.64 15.95
C PHE A 119 -25.36 12.77 16.94
N ASP A 120 -25.43 14.00 16.46
CA ASP A 120 -25.78 15.13 17.34
C ASP A 120 -27.21 14.97 17.91
N ASN A 121 -28.12 14.39 17.12
CA ASN A 121 -29.48 14.02 17.54
C ASN A 121 -29.77 12.59 17.17
N GLU A 122 -30.17 11.76 18.13
CA GLU A 122 -30.63 10.39 17.89
C GLU A 122 -32.09 10.42 17.38
N LEU A 123 -32.27 10.40 16.07
CA LEU A 123 -33.60 10.49 15.46
C LEU A 123 -34.39 9.18 15.52
N THR A 124 -33.70 8.06 15.44
CA THR A 124 -34.29 6.71 15.49
C THR A 124 -33.36 5.73 16.19
N LYS A 125 -33.87 4.50 16.38
CA LYS A 125 -33.05 3.40 16.94
C LYS A 125 -31.83 3.04 16.06
N HIS A 126 -31.84 3.41 14.78
CA HIS A 126 -30.77 3.12 13.82
C HIS A 126 -29.70 4.24 13.78
N GLN A 127 -30.01 5.45 14.23
CA GLN A 127 -29.07 6.57 14.31
C GLN A 127 -28.63 6.78 15.76
N LYS A 128 -27.80 5.89 16.23
CA LYS A 128 -27.18 5.96 17.56
C LYS A 128 -25.69 5.91 17.41
N ASP A 129 -25.04 6.56 18.35
CA ASP A 129 -23.60 6.47 18.50
C ASP A 129 -23.15 5.01 18.50
N GLY A 130 -22.12 4.70 17.72
CA GLY A 130 -21.69 3.33 17.61
C GLY A 130 -20.41 3.07 16.87
N LEU A 131 -19.98 1.83 16.97
CA LEU A 131 -18.82 1.34 16.25
C LEU A 131 -19.20 1.01 14.79
N PHE A 132 -18.26 1.23 13.90
CA PHE A 132 -18.35 0.74 12.53
C PHE A 132 -17.03 0.12 12.07
N GLY A 133 -17.13 -0.86 11.18
CA GLY A 133 -16.04 -1.32 10.36
C GLY A 133 -16.03 -0.61 9.02
N ASN A 134 -14.87 -0.37 8.44
CA ASN A 134 -14.79 0.16 7.09
C ASN A 134 -13.69 -0.53 6.28
N TYR A 135 -13.90 -0.58 4.97
CA TYR A 135 -12.90 -0.99 4.00
C TYR A 135 -13.12 -0.22 2.70
N GLY A 136 -12.07 -0.09 1.92
CA GLY A 136 -12.16 0.68 0.70
C GLY A 136 -10.95 0.57 -0.20
N VAL A 137 -11.06 1.23 -1.32
CA VAL A 137 -9.99 1.36 -2.31
C VAL A 137 -9.90 2.81 -2.76
N GLY A 138 -8.72 3.23 -3.15
CA GLY A 138 -8.50 4.58 -3.63
C GLY A 138 -7.35 4.69 -4.62
N LEU A 139 -7.25 5.87 -5.21
CA LEU A 139 -6.18 6.27 -6.09
C LEU A 139 -5.41 7.42 -5.43
N LYS A 140 -4.10 7.39 -5.54
CA LYS A 140 -3.19 8.44 -5.11
C LYS A 140 -2.36 8.88 -6.31
N TYR A 141 -2.47 10.15 -6.67
CA TYR A 141 -1.73 10.74 -7.77
C TYR A 141 -0.74 11.78 -7.25
N GLN A 142 0.55 11.54 -7.45
CA GLN A 142 1.62 12.43 -7.02
C GLN A 142 1.64 13.66 -7.91
N LEU A 143 1.39 14.84 -7.33
CA LEU A 143 1.46 16.13 -8.03
C LEU A 143 2.88 16.68 -8.03
N THR A 144 3.54 16.57 -6.90
CA THR A 144 4.92 17.01 -6.66
C THR A 144 5.52 16.13 -5.57
N ASP A 145 6.82 16.22 -5.32
CA ASP A 145 7.47 15.51 -4.20
C ASP A 145 6.86 15.82 -2.83
N ALA A 146 6.11 16.92 -2.72
CA ALA A 146 5.54 17.43 -1.49
C ALA A 146 4.01 17.31 -1.40
N MET A 147 3.31 16.84 -2.42
CA MET A 147 1.84 16.79 -2.44
C MET A 147 1.31 15.70 -3.36
N ALA A 148 0.24 15.02 -2.95
CA ALA A 148 -0.49 14.08 -3.78
C ALA A 148 -2.01 14.29 -3.66
N LEU A 149 -2.73 14.07 -4.75
CA LEU A 149 -4.18 13.96 -4.71
C LEU A 149 -4.58 12.53 -4.33
N LYS A 150 -5.56 12.41 -3.44
CA LYS A 150 -6.18 11.13 -3.06
C LYS A 150 -7.66 11.16 -3.42
N PHE A 151 -8.13 10.05 -3.95
CA PHE A 151 -9.54 9.77 -4.12
C PHE A 151 -9.82 8.38 -3.60
N ASP A 152 -10.82 8.21 -2.75
CA ASP A 152 -11.22 6.89 -2.27
C ASP A 152 -12.73 6.67 -2.19
N LEU A 153 -13.08 5.39 -2.27
CA LEU A 153 -14.40 4.87 -2.00
C LEU A 153 -14.31 3.93 -0.80
N ARG A 154 -15.07 4.21 0.24
CA ARG A 154 -15.10 3.43 1.49
C ARG A 154 -16.50 2.91 1.76
N HIS A 155 -16.61 1.64 2.03
CA HIS A 155 -17.84 1.03 2.51
C HIS A 155 -17.77 0.91 4.03
N LEU A 156 -18.71 1.53 4.71
CA LEU A 156 -18.87 1.47 6.16
C LEU A 156 -20.01 0.52 6.51
N ILE A 157 -19.81 -0.26 7.54
CA ILE A 157 -20.81 -1.17 8.08
C ILE A 157 -20.94 -0.89 9.58
N SER A 158 -22.12 -0.42 10.01
CA SER A 158 -22.41 -0.21 11.42
C SER A 158 -22.46 -1.55 12.17
N ALA A 159 -21.74 -1.65 13.28
CA ALA A 159 -21.70 -2.86 14.09
C ALA A 159 -23.02 -3.11 14.84
N GLN A 160 -23.82 -2.07 15.04
CA GLN A 160 -25.07 -2.19 15.82
C GLN A 160 -26.24 -2.70 15.01
N ASN A 161 -26.40 -2.26 13.77
CA ASN A 161 -27.59 -2.52 12.96
C ASN A 161 -27.27 -3.21 11.64
N GLY A 162 -25.97 -3.33 11.27
CA GLY A 162 -25.57 -3.83 9.96
C GLY A 162 -25.84 -2.85 8.82
N ASP A 163 -26.26 -1.62 9.13
CA ASP A 163 -26.51 -0.58 8.15
C ASP A 163 -25.23 -0.23 7.42
N SER A 164 -25.30 0.01 6.11
CA SER A 164 -24.16 0.32 5.31
C SER A 164 -24.22 1.72 4.69
N THR A 165 -23.05 2.33 4.58
CA THR A 165 -22.86 3.66 3.99
C THR A 165 -21.65 3.61 3.06
N LEU A 166 -21.82 4.08 1.83
CA LEU A 166 -20.71 4.28 0.92
C LEU A 166 -20.22 5.74 1.05
N LEU A 167 -18.97 5.91 1.44
CA LEU A 167 -18.28 7.21 1.41
C LEU A 167 -17.44 7.33 0.14
N TYR A 168 -17.40 8.53 -0.40
CA TYR A 168 -16.44 8.93 -1.42
C TYR A 168 -15.71 10.18 -0.94
N ASN A 169 -14.38 10.18 -1.00
CA ASN A 169 -13.56 11.27 -0.49
C ASN A 169 -12.53 11.71 -1.51
N PHE A 170 -12.31 13.01 -1.55
CA PHE A 170 -11.19 13.65 -2.23
C PHE A 170 -10.29 14.27 -1.17
N GLY A 171 -8.99 14.09 -1.29
CA GLY A 171 -8.02 14.61 -0.35
C GLY A 171 -6.78 15.18 -1.03
N LEU A 172 -6.12 16.08 -0.35
CA LEU A 172 -4.80 16.56 -0.70
C LEU A 172 -3.81 16.08 0.35
N ALA A 173 -3.04 15.06 0.04
CA ALA A 173 -2.03 14.51 0.92
C ALA A 173 -0.80 15.43 0.94
N ILE A 174 -0.43 15.91 2.11
CA ILE A 174 0.70 16.79 2.34
C ILE A 174 1.64 16.08 3.31
N PRO A 175 2.75 15.50 2.84
CA PRO A 175 3.72 14.84 3.69
C PRO A 175 4.50 15.88 4.52
N PHE A 176 4.88 15.50 5.74
CA PHE A 176 5.65 16.36 6.63
C PHE A 176 6.49 15.54 7.63
N GLY A 177 7.37 16.23 8.34
CA GLY A 177 8.25 15.63 9.34
C GLY A 177 9.61 15.24 8.77
N GLU A 178 10.29 14.34 9.45
CA GLU A 178 11.60 13.85 9.01
C GLU A 178 11.43 12.96 7.78
N LYS A 179 12.31 13.14 6.79
CA LYS A 179 12.43 12.16 5.71
C LYS A 179 13.00 10.88 6.28
N ALA A 180 12.34 9.75 6.01
CA ALA A 180 12.94 8.44 6.26
C ALA A 180 14.30 8.39 5.54
N ALA A 181 15.37 8.05 6.27
CA ALA A 181 16.66 7.87 5.63
C ALA A 181 16.48 6.75 4.58
N LYS A 182 16.57 7.11 3.29
CA LYS A 182 16.67 6.09 2.25
C LYS A 182 17.90 5.27 2.58
N VAL A 183 17.71 4.03 3.00
CA VAL A 183 18.79 3.07 3.02
C VAL A 183 19.24 2.98 1.57
N ALA A 184 20.38 3.59 1.25
CA ALA A 184 20.94 3.46 -0.08
C ALA A 184 20.95 1.96 -0.41
N PRO A 185 20.45 1.53 -1.57
CA PRO A 185 20.48 0.13 -1.92
C PRO A 185 21.92 -0.33 -1.70
N VAL A 186 22.10 -1.27 -0.76
CA VAL A 186 23.39 -1.91 -0.55
C VAL A 186 23.76 -2.42 -1.93
N ALA A 187 24.75 -1.78 -2.55
CA ALA A 187 25.24 -2.23 -3.84
C ALA A 187 25.55 -3.72 -3.63
N VAL A 188 24.71 -4.57 -4.19
CA VAL A 188 24.97 -6.00 -4.21
C VAL A 188 26.32 -6.09 -4.88
N ALA A 189 27.33 -6.41 -4.08
CA ALA A 189 28.71 -6.53 -4.58
C ALA A 189 28.60 -7.42 -5.81
N ALA A 190 28.98 -6.87 -6.97
CA ALA A 190 28.98 -7.63 -8.22
C ALA A 190 29.65 -8.97 -7.90
N PRO A 191 29.08 -10.10 -8.33
CA PRO A 191 29.64 -11.39 -8.04
C PRO A 191 31.13 -11.31 -8.41
N VAL A 192 32.00 -11.49 -7.39
CA VAL A 192 33.45 -11.51 -7.58
C VAL A 192 33.69 -12.51 -8.70
N ALA A 193 34.18 -12.04 -9.85
CA ALA A 193 34.47 -12.90 -10.99
C ALA A 193 35.30 -14.08 -10.46
N ALA A 194 34.76 -15.27 -10.54
CA ALA A 194 35.46 -16.47 -10.12
C ALA A 194 36.84 -16.45 -10.79
N LYS A 195 37.91 -16.43 -9.97
CA LYS A 195 39.27 -16.47 -10.46
C LYS A 195 39.36 -17.66 -11.44
N ALA A 196 39.67 -17.36 -12.71
CA ALA A 196 39.78 -18.40 -13.71
C ALA A 196 40.65 -19.51 -13.14
N ALA A 197 40.18 -20.75 -13.29
CA ALA A 197 41.00 -21.91 -12.88
C ALA A 197 42.35 -21.88 -13.60
N PRO A 198 43.44 -22.21 -12.91
CA PRO A 198 44.75 -22.27 -13.55
C PRO A 198 44.68 -23.16 -14.80
N LYS A 199 45.29 -22.70 -15.87
CA LYS A 199 45.29 -23.42 -17.14
C LYS A 199 46.30 -24.54 -17.07
N ASP A 200 45.93 -25.72 -17.57
CA ASP A 200 46.72 -26.92 -17.74
C ASP A 200 46.46 -27.38 -19.18
N SER A 201 47.41 -27.12 -20.09
CA SER A 201 47.20 -27.20 -21.54
C SER A 201 47.27 -28.63 -22.06
N ASP A 202 48.11 -29.51 -21.48
CA ASP A 202 48.25 -30.90 -21.88
C ASP A 202 47.54 -31.90 -20.96
N ALA A 203 46.97 -31.38 -19.88
CA ALA A 203 46.16 -32.11 -18.92
C ALA A 203 46.92 -33.26 -18.22
N ASP A 204 48.17 -33.03 -17.88
CA ASP A 204 49.00 -33.93 -17.11
C ASP A 204 48.88 -33.79 -15.59
N GLY A 205 48.17 -32.74 -15.12
CA GLY A 205 47.91 -32.42 -13.72
C GLY A 205 48.84 -31.36 -13.16
N VAL A 206 49.72 -30.79 -13.94
CA VAL A 206 50.59 -29.67 -13.57
C VAL A 206 50.15 -28.42 -14.37
N ILE A 207 49.96 -27.31 -13.71
CA ILE A 207 49.49 -26.06 -14.37
C ILE A 207 50.60 -25.48 -15.25
N ASP A 208 50.22 -24.86 -16.39
CA ASP A 208 51.12 -24.29 -17.39
C ASP A 208 52.26 -23.44 -16.79
N GLU A 209 52.00 -22.73 -15.65
CA GLU A 209 52.98 -21.86 -14.97
C GLU A 209 54.11 -22.64 -14.26
N LEU A 210 53.85 -23.91 -13.89
CA LEU A 210 54.77 -24.78 -13.16
C LEU A 210 55.31 -25.90 -14.05
N ASP A 211 54.71 -26.08 -15.22
CA ASP A 211 55.03 -27.13 -16.15
C ASP A 211 56.26 -26.77 -16.97
N LYS A 212 57.27 -27.63 -16.90
CA LYS A 212 58.52 -27.54 -17.72
C LYS A 212 58.48 -28.38 -18.96
N CYS A 213 57.52 -29.27 -19.09
CA CYS A 213 57.38 -30.22 -20.23
C CYS A 213 55.94 -30.08 -20.85
N PRO A 214 55.63 -28.96 -21.52
CA PRO A 214 54.26 -28.55 -21.88
C PRO A 214 53.56 -29.40 -22.94
N ASP A 215 54.18 -30.46 -23.40
CA ASP A 215 53.59 -31.39 -24.38
C ASP A 215 53.60 -32.84 -23.86
N THR A 216 53.45 -33.02 -22.56
CA THR A 216 53.43 -34.37 -21.97
C THR A 216 52.18 -35.14 -22.41
N MET A 217 52.36 -36.40 -22.80
CA MET A 217 51.27 -37.21 -23.27
C MET A 217 50.23 -37.42 -22.18
N ARG A 218 48.97 -37.09 -22.46
CA ARG A 218 47.86 -37.21 -21.53
C ARG A 218 47.77 -38.59 -20.88
N GLY A 219 47.78 -38.65 -19.55
CA GLY A 219 47.69 -39.90 -18.81
C GLY A 219 49.03 -40.55 -18.48
N SER A 220 50.15 -39.92 -18.85
CA SER A 220 51.51 -40.34 -18.44
C SER A 220 51.73 -40.02 -16.94
N LYS A 221 52.58 -40.79 -16.32
CA LYS A 221 53.06 -40.43 -14.97
C LYS A 221 54.10 -39.34 -15.11
N VAL A 222 53.83 -38.23 -14.44
CA VAL A 222 54.73 -37.06 -14.43
C VAL A 222 55.27 -36.79 -13.03
N ASP A 223 56.36 -36.08 -12.96
CA ASP A 223 56.91 -35.54 -11.74
C ASP A 223 56.21 -34.20 -11.35
N THR A 224 56.71 -33.55 -10.31
CA THR A 224 56.10 -32.30 -9.79
C THR A 224 56.24 -31.09 -10.73
N VAL A 225 56.92 -31.23 -11.84
CA VAL A 225 57.17 -30.20 -12.87
C VAL A 225 56.67 -30.62 -14.25
N GLY A 226 55.79 -31.59 -14.34
CA GLY A 226 55.11 -32.00 -15.59
C GLY A 226 55.97 -32.92 -16.53
N CYS A 227 57.15 -33.38 -16.12
CA CYS A 227 57.99 -34.19 -16.97
C CYS A 227 57.76 -35.70 -16.71
N MET A 228 57.73 -36.53 -17.80
CA MET A 228 57.55 -37.97 -17.69
C MET A 228 58.66 -38.63 -16.86
N THR A 229 58.26 -39.53 -15.95
CA THR A 229 59.17 -40.30 -15.07
C THR A 229 59.33 -41.72 -15.53
#